data_47a7cac6deaf1666b4d542d46a33c3ea
#
_entry.id   47a7cac6deaf1666b4d542d46a33c3ea
#
_cell.length_a   1.000
_cell.length_b   1.000
_cell.length_c   1.000
_cell.angle_alpha   90.00
_cell.angle_beta   90.00
_cell.angle_gamma   90.00
#
_symmetry.space_group_name_H-M   'P 1'
#
loop_
_entity.id
_entity.type
_entity.pdbx_description
1 polymer ?
#
loop_
_entity_poly.entity_id
_entity_poly.type
_entity_poly.pdbx_seq_one_letter_code
_entity_poly.pdbx_strand_id
1 'polypeptide(L)'
;MRSGIIAKKVGMTRLFMGDGKQIPVTVLQMDKLQVVAQRTNEQHGYSAVQLGAGSIKAKNVLKPVRGQFVVAKVEPKRKLAEFRVAPENLIEVGAEITADHYVEGRFVDVSGTSIGKGFAGAMKRHNFGGLRASHGVSTVSYTHLTLPTNGCV
;
A
#
# COMPACT_ATOMS: atom_id res chain seq x y z
N MET A 1 9.40 17.76 2.53
CA MET A 1 9.14 16.31 2.40
C MET A 1 8.36 16.14 1.10
N ARG A 2 8.82 15.28 0.16
CA ARG A 2 8.10 15.05 -1.11
C ARG A 2 6.90 14.15 -0.89
N SER A 3 5.91 14.20 -1.80
CA SER A 3 4.76 13.30 -1.75
C SER A 3 5.20 11.85 -1.96
N GLY A 4 4.49 10.91 -1.34
CA GLY A 4 4.64 9.48 -1.63
C GLY A 4 3.97 9.09 -2.96
N ILE A 5 3.97 7.80 -3.28
CA ILE A 5 3.28 7.24 -4.44
C ILE A 5 2.38 6.07 -4.08
N ILE A 6 1.41 5.80 -4.94
CA ILE A 6 0.64 4.56 -4.91
C ILE A 6 1.08 3.77 -6.15
N ALA A 7 1.72 2.62 -5.91
CA ALA A 7 2.21 1.78 -6.98
C ALA A 7 1.78 0.32 -6.79
N LYS A 8 1.74 -0.42 -7.88
CA LYS A 8 1.45 -1.86 -7.89
C LYS A 8 2.76 -2.63 -8.10
N LYS A 9 3.04 -3.57 -7.20
CA LYS A 9 4.15 -4.50 -7.40
C LYS A 9 3.83 -5.45 -8.56
N VAL A 10 4.61 -5.38 -9.63
CA VAL A 10 4.49 -6.25 -10.79
C VAL A 10 5.27 -7.54 -10.55
N GLY A 11 6.49 -7.42 -10.03
CA GLY A 11 7.36 -8.55 -9.77
C GLY A 11 8.75 -8.13 -9.32
N MET A 12 9.65 -9.09 -9.33
CA MET A 12 11.07 -8.87 -9.06
C MET A 12 11.90 -9.41 -10.22
N THR A 13 12.98 -8.73 -10.51
CA THR A 13 13.95 -9.12 -11.53
C THR A 13 15.38 -8.77 -11.08
N ARG A 14 16.34 -8.92 -11.96
CA ARG A 14 17.75 -8.62 -11.73
C ARG A 14 18.24 -7.69 -12.81
N LEU A 15 19.02 -6.72 -12.44
CA LEU A 15 19.75 -5.86 -13.37
C LEU A 15 21.23 -6.24 -13.33
N PHE A 16 21.84 -6.38 -14.50
CA PHE A 16 23.26 -6.61 -14.67
C PHE A 16 23.91 -5.27 -14.99
N MET A 17 24.81 -4.85 -14.13
CA MET A 17 25.57 -3.62 -14.31
C MET A 17 26.79 -3.87 -15.18
N GLY A 18 27.32 -2.83 -15.83
CA GLY A 18 28.49 -2.93 -16.70
C GLY A 18 29.79 -3.39 -16.01
N ASP A 19 29.84 -3.27 -14.69
CA ASP A 19 30.93 -3.75 -13.84
C ASP A 19 30.79 -5.25 -13.41
N GLY A 20 29.84 -5.97 -14.03
CA GLY A 20 29.59 -7.39 -13.73
C GLY A 20 28.76 -7.65 -12.47
N LYS A 21 28.33 -6.62 -11.75
CA LYS A 21 27.49 -6.78 -10.56
C LYS A 21 26.05 -7.07 -10.93
N GLN A 22 25.41 -7.96 -10.18
CA GLN A 22 24.02 -8.29 -10.29
C GLN A 22 23.25 -7.66 -9.14
N ILE A 23 22.25 -6.82 -9.47
CA ILE A 23 21.42 -6.12 -8.49
C ILE A 23 19.99 -6.64 -8.57
N PRO A 24 19.42 -7.20 -7.46
CA PRO A 24 18.01 -7.55 -7.41
C PRO A 24 17.16 -6.28 -7.36
N VAL A 25 16.13 -6.21 -8.20
CA VAL A 25 15.21 -5.05 -8.27
C VAL A 25 13.77 -5.48 -8.19
N THR A 26 12.93 -4.64 -7.60
CA THR A 26 11.48 -4.78 -7.60
C THR A 26 10.88 -3.81 -8.61
N VAL A 27 10.04 -4.33 -9.51
CA VAL A 27 9.35 -3.53 -10.53
C VAL A 27 8.02 -3.06 -9.96
N LEU A 28 7.86 -1.74 -9.88
CA LEU A 28 6.63 -1.08 -9.45
C LEU A 28 6.01 -0.34 -10.64
N GLN A 29 4.71 -0.56 -10.85
CA GLN A 29 3.93 0.12 -11.88
C GLN A 29 3.08 1.22 -11.24
N MET A 30 3.10 2.40 -11.82
CA MET A 30 2.24 3.53 -11.46
C MET A 30 1.08 3.62 -12.47
N ASP A 31 -0.15 3.56 -11.98
CA ASP A 31 -1.35 3.63 -12.82
C ASP A 31 -2.02 5.01 -12.64
N LYS A 32 -1.86 5.91 -13.62
CA LYS A 32 -2.57 7.20 -13.72
C LYS A 32 -2.73 7.91 -12.37
N LEU A 33 -1.59 8.12 -11.71
CA LEU A 33 -1.54 8.77 -10.41
C LEU A 33 -1.91 10.25 -10.55
N GLN A 34 -2.90 10.71 -9.79
CA GLN A 34 -3.43 12.06 -9.90
C GLN A 34 -3.78 12.62 -8.52
N VAL A 35 -3.58 13.92 -8.34
CA VAL A 35 -3.96 14.62 -7.11
C VAL A 35 -5.47 14.80 -7.07
N VAL A 36 -6.13 14.28 -6.04
CA VAL A 36 -7.58 14.36 -5.86
C VAL A 36 -7.95 15.48 -4.88
N ALA A 37 -7.18 15.69 -3.85
CA ALA A 37 -7.43 16.74 -2.89
C ALA A 37 -6.13 17.23 -2.22
N GLN A 38 -6.17 18.47 -1.77
CA GLN A 38 -5.16 19.04 -0.88
C GLN A 38 -5.74 19.19 0.52
N ARG A 39 -4.90 19.01 1.52
CA ARG A 39 -5.20 19.33 2.92
C ARG A 39 -4.32 20.50 3.33
N THR A 40 -4.94 21.54 3.85
CA THR A 40 -4.25 22.73 4.35
C THR A 40 -4.38 22.82 5.86
N ASN A 41 -3.41 23.45 6.51
CA ASN A 41 -3.41 23.57 7.97
C ASN A 41 -4.61 24.38 8.47
N GLU A 42 -5.06 25.39 7.72
CA GLU A 42 -6.19 26.25 8.08
C GLU A 42 -7.51 25.50 8.15
N GLN A 43 -7.78 24.61 7.19
CA GLN A 43 -9.05 23.90 7.09
C GLN A 43 -9.06 22.55 7.80
N HIS A 44 -7.91 21.86 7.84
CA HIS A 44 -7.81 20.47 8.27
C HIS A 44 -6.86 20.24 9.45
N GLY A 45 -6.11 21.27 9.86
CA GLY A 45 -5.12 21.17 10.94
C GLY A 45 -3.80 20.49 10.55
N TYR A 46 -3.62 20.14 9.28
CA TYR A 46 -2.37 19.56 8.75
C TYR A 46 -2.27 19.76 7.24
N SER A 47 -1.04 19.67 6.71
CA SER A 47 -0.78 19.77 5.29
C SER A 47 -0.52 18.39 4.68
N ALA A 48 -1.29 18.02 3.67
CA ALA A 48 -1.16 16.75 2.96
C ALA A 48 -1.70 16.84 1.52
N VAL A 49 -1.26 15.90 0.69
CA VAL A 49 -1.78 15.69 -0.66
C VAL A 49 -2.45 14.33 -0.73
N GLN A 50 -3.70 14.29 -1.17
CA GLN A 50 -4.41 13.05 -1.40
C GLN A 50 -4.23 12.63 -2.86
N LEU A 51 -3.62 11.48 -3.06
CA LEU A 51 -3.37 10.89 -4.38
C LEU A 51 -4.38 9.79 -4.68
N GLY A 52 -4.79 9.73 -5.93
CA GLY A 52 -5.63 8.67 -6.47
C GLY A 52 -4.90 7.88 -7.55
N ALA A 53 -5.00 6.56 -7.52
CA ALA A 53 -4.41 5.65 -8.50
C ALA A 53 -5.44 4.71 -9.11
N GLY A 54 -5.23 4.37 -10.38
CA GLY A 54 -6.08 3.48 -11.16
C GLY A 54 -7.46 4.08 -11.45
N SER A 55 -8.10 3.69 -12.52
CA SER A 55 -9.46 4.11 -12.87
C SER A 55 -10.51 3.11 -12.40
N ILE A 56 -11.70 3.58 -12.08
CA ILE A 56 -12.86 2.76 -11.72
C ILE A 56 -14.12 3.33 -12.39
N LYS A 57 -15.01 2.44 -12.82
CA LYS A 57 -16.29 2.87 -13.41
C LYS A 57 -17.14 3.61 -12.36
N ALA A 58 -17.71 4.76 -12.71
CA ALA A 58 -18.49 5.60 -11.81
C ALA A 58 -19.65 4.86 -11.10
N LYS A 59 -20.24 3.84 -11.75
CA LYS A 59 -21.30 3.01 -11.15
C LYS A 59 -20.83 2.19 -9.93
N ASN A 60 -19.54 1.90 -9.84
CA ASN A 60 -18.97 1.10 -8.75
C ASN A 60 -18.45 1.97 -7.58
N VAL A 61 -18.64 3.29 -7.66
CA VAL A 61 -18.19 4.24 -6.63
C VAL A 61 -19.40 4.68 -5.81
N LEU A 62 -19.26 4.67 -4.49
CA LEU A 62 -20.31 5.16 -3.58
C LEU A 62 -20.59 6.65 -3.80
N LYS A 63 -21.86 7.04 -3.62
CA LYS A 63 -22.32 8.41 -3.88
C LYS A 63 -21.50 9.50 -3.16
N PRO A 64 -21.14 9.37 -1.86
CA PRO A 64 -20.31 10.37 -1.16
C PRO A 64 -18.91 10.52 -1.78
N VAL A 65 -18.25 9.40 -2.09
CA VAL A 65 -16.92 9.40 -2.70
C VAL A 65 -16.95 9.96 -4.12
N ARG A 66 -18.00 9.69 -4.87
CA ARG A 66 -18.20 10.28 -6.21
C ARG A 66 -18.26 11.81 -6.14
N GLY A 67 -18.88 12.39 -5.10
CA GLY A 67 -18.91 13.83 -4.89
C GLY A 67 -17.52 14.47 -4.78
N GLN A 68 -16.58 13.80 -4.12
CA GLN A 68 -15.20 14.29 -4.01
C GLN A 68 -14.52 14.40 -5.38
N PHE A 69 -14.69 13.40 -6.25
CA PHE A 69 -14.10 13.42 -7.60
C PHE A 69 -14.72 14.49 -8.48
N VAL A 70 -16.03 14.78 -8.32
CA VAL A 70 -16.70 15.85 -9.05
C VAL A 70 -16.14 17.21 -8.67
N VAL A 71 -15.95 17.47 -7.37
CA VAL A 71 -15.35 18.71 -6.88
C VAL A 71 -13.91 18.87 -7.38
N ALA A 72 -13.15 17.79 -7.37
CA ALA A 72 -11.77 17.77 -7.88
C ALA A 72 -11.65 17.83 -9.40
N LYS A 73 -12.75 17.66 -10.15
CA LYS A 73 -12.79 17.53 -11.62
C LYS A 73 -11.88 16.41 -12.14
N VAL A 74 -11.80 15.31 -11.39
CA VAL A 74 -10.94 14.16 -11.69
C VAL A 74 -11.80 12.92 -11.90
N GLU A 75 -11.36 12.03 -12.79
CA GLU A 75 -12.01 10.72 -12.97
C GLU A 75 -11.95 9.89 -11.67
N PRO A 76 -12.98 9.07 -11.39
CA PRO A 76 -13.00 8.21 -10.21
C PRO A 76 -11.79 7.29 -10.16
N LYS A 77 -11.08 7.31 -9.04
CA LYS A 77 -9.88 6.52 -8.77
C LYS A 77 -10.19 5.31 -7.89
N ARG A 78 -9.47 4.22 -8.13
CA ARG A 78 -9.67 2.94 -7.44
C ARG A 78 -9.10 2.93 -6.03
N LYS A 79 -7.95 3.56 -5.84
CA LYS A 79 -7.24 3.66 -4.55
C LYS A 79 -6.95 5.12 -4.25
N LEU A 80 -7.16 5.50 -3.01
CA LEU A 80 -6.84 6.81 -2.47
C LEU A 80 -5.91 6.64 -1.29
N ALA A 81 -4.89 7.48 -1.20
CA ALA A 81 -4.02 7.59 -0.04
C ALA A 81 -3.59 9.03 0.17
N GLU A 82 -3.41 9.42 1.42
CA GLU A 82 -2.90 10.73 1.79
C GLU A 82 -1.43 10.65 2.19
N PHE A 83 -0.67 11.64 1.74
CA PHE A 83 0.73 11.80 2.07
C PHE A 83 0.94 13.17 2.69
N ARG A 84 1.46 13.19 3.90
CA ARG A 84 1.83 14.45 4.56
C ARG A 84 3.02 15.07 3.86
N VAL A 85 2.89 16.33 3.50
CA VAL A 85 3.93 17.12 2.83
C VAL A 85 4.11 18.45 3.55
N ALA A 86 5.27 19.07 3.37
CA ALA A 86 5.44 20.44 3.85
C ALA A 86 4.54 21.39 3.03
N PRO A 87 4.05 22.49 3.61
CA PRO A 87 3.16 23.43 2.91
C PRO A 87 3.71 23.93 1.58
N GLU A 88 5.03 24.07 1.47
CA GLU A 88 5.75 24.51 0.28
C GLU A 88 5.69 23.50 -0.88
N ASN A 89 5.41 22.23 -0.58
CA ASN A 89 5.41 21.12 -1.53
C ASN A 89 3.99 20.62 -1.86
N LEU A 90 2.98 21.45 -1.65
CA LEU A 90 1.61 21.15 -2.07
C LEU A 90 1.54 21.14 -3.60
N ILE A 91 0.94 20.10 -4.15
CA ILE A 91 0.75 19.90 -5.59
C ILE A 91 -0.71 20.21 -5.92
N GLU A 92 -0.97 20.92 -7.00
CA GLU A 92 -2.32 21.33 -7.40
C GLU A 92 -3.26 20.15 -7.62
N VAL A 93 -4.55 20.36 -7.31
CA VAL A 93 -5.59 19.36 -7.52
C VAL A 93 -5.75 19.11 -9.03
N GLY A 94 -5.82 17.85 -9.41
CA GLY A 94 -5.91 17.43 -10.81
C GLY A 94 -4.57 17.20 -11.49
N ALA A 95 -3.44 17.61 -10.91
CA ALA A 95 -2.12 17.36 -11.46
C ALA A 95 -1.82 15.85 -11.54
N GLU A 96 -1.22 15.42 -12.63
CA GLU A 96 -0.75 14.05 -12.83
C GLU A 96 0.69 13.91 -12.35
N ILE A 97 0.97 12.81 -11.65
CA ILE A 97 2.31 12.50 -11.16
C ILE A 97 2.84 11.29 -11.94
N THR A 98 3.94 11.50 -12.64
CA THR A 98 4.67 10.49 -13.39
C THR A 98 5.92 10.03 -12.62
N ALA A 99 6.59 9.00 -13.12
CA ALA A 99 7.81 8.49 -12.50
C ALA A 99 8.93 9.52 -12.43
N ASP A 100 8.99 10.46 -13.40
CA ASP A 100 10.01 11.52 -13.47
C ASP A 100 9.95 12.51 -12.28
N HIS A 101 8.84 12.52 -11.55
CA HIS A 101 8.73 13.31 -10.30
C HIS A 101 9.73 12.83 -9.23
N TYR A 102 10.18 11.59 -9.32
CA TYR A 102 11.07 10.97 -8.33
C TYR A 102 12.51 10.96 -8.84
N VAL A 103 13.43 11.35 -7.97
CA VAL A 103 14.86 11.41 -8.29
C VAL A 103 15.49 10.05 -8.02
N GLU A 104 16.26 9.56 -8.98
CA GLU A 104 17.04 8.33 -8.84
C GLU A 104 18.03 8.36 -7.66
N GLY A 105 18.39 7.20 -7.14
CA GLY A 105 19.38 7.06 -6.07
C GLY A 105 18.89 7.44 -4.67
N ARG A 106 17.58 7.68 -4.46
CA ARG A 106 17.01 7.94 -3.13
C ARG A 106 16.44 6.67 -2.50
N PHE A 107 16.62 6.58 -1.19
CA PHE A 107 15.94 5.57 -0.39
C PHE A 107 14.47 5.93 -0.20
N VAL A 108 13.61 4.90 -0.19
CA VAL A 108 12.16 5.04 0.00
C VAL A 108 11.67 4.02 1.01
N ASP A 109 10.69 4.42 1.82
CA ASP A 109 9.96 3.52 2.69
C ASP A 109 8.79 2.91 1.92
N VAL A 110 8.60 1.60 2.04
CA VAL A 110 7.55 0.88 1.32
C VAL A 110 6.58 0.26 2.32
N SER A 111 5.32 0.68 2.24
CA SER A 111 4.22 0.11 3.02
C SER A 111 3.30 -0.70 2.11
N GLY A 112 2.88 -1.87 2.58
CA GLY A 112 1.98 -2.71 1.81
C GLY A 112 1.31 -3.79 2.65
N THR A 113 0.29 -4.41 2.08
CA THR A 113 -0.39 -5.54 2.70
C THR A 113 0.25 -6.82 2.18
N SER A 114 0.77 -7.64 3.08
CA SER A 114 1.33 -8.95 2.74
C SER A 114 0.24 -9.93 2.29
N ILE A 115 0.68 -10.99 1.62
CA ILE A 115 -0.23 -12.08 1.22
C ILE A 115 -0.88 -12.68 2.46
N GLY A 116 -2.21 -12.82 2.42
CA GLY A 116 -2.98 -13.47 3.48
C GLY A 116 -2.59 -14.94 3.64
N LYS A 117 -2.54 -15.40 4.88
CA LYS A 117 -2.20 -16.79 5.25
C LYS A 117 -3.43 -17.58 5.68
N GLY A 118 -4.64 -17.04 5.52
CA GLY A 118 -5.87 -17.63 6.02
C GLY A 118 -5.86 -17.74 7.54
N PHE A 119 -6.54 -18.76 8.06
CA PHE A 119 -6.55 -19.10 9.49
C PHE A 119 -5.33 -19.95 9.87
N ALA A 120 -4.13 -19.46 9.62
CA ALA A 120 -2.91 -20.14 10.03
C ALA A 120 -2.69 -19.99 11.54
N GLY A 121 -2.23 -21.07 12.19
CA GLY A 121 -1.84 -21.04 13.59
C GLY A 121 -0.66 -20.08 13.85
N ALA A 122 -0.46 -19.72 15.11
CA ALA A 122 0.55 -18.73 15.50
C ALA A 122 1.98 -19.09 15.05
N MET A 123 2.34 -20.36 15.04
CA MET A 123 3.64 -20.83 14.56
C MET A 123 3.85 -20.52 13.07
N LYS A 124 2.85 -20.76 12.23
CA LYS A 124 2.93 -20.51 10.79
C LYS A 124 2.79 -19.03 10.45
N ARG A 125 1.90 -18.33 11.16
CA ARG A 125 1.57 -16.93 10.86
C ARG A 125 2.62 -15.95 11.37
N HIS A 126 3.15 -16.19 12.56
CA HIS A 126 4.03 -15.27 13.29
C HIS A 126 5.41 -15.87 13.61
N ASN A 127 5.71 -17.07 13.11
CA ASN A 127 6.99 -17.78 13.31
C ASN A 127 7.33 -18.03 14.79
N PHE A 128 6.34 -18.27 15.65
CA PHE A 128 6.60 -18.70 17.03
C PHE A 128 7.28 -20.06 17.05
N GLY A 129 8.25 -20.23 17.96
CA GLY A 129 9.05 -21.45 18.05
C GLY A 129 8.28 -22.70 18.49
N GLY A 130 7.13 -22.54 19.14
CA GLY A 130 6.38 -23.66 19.68
C GLY A 130 7.09 -24.36 20.86
N LEU A 131 6.54 -25.47 21.27
CA LEU A 131 7.09 -26.32 22.32
C LEU A 131 7.82 -27.51 21.71
N ARG A 132 8.68 -28.18 22.53
CA ARG A 132 9.38 -29.40 22.10
C ARG A 132 8.37 -30.51 21.79
N ALA A 133 8.66 -31.34 20.76
CA ALA A 133 7.80 -32.45 20.37
C ALA A 133 7.88 -33.67 21.30
N SER A 134 8.70 -33.62 22.36
CA SER A 134 8.95 -34.70 23.31
C SER A 134 8.65 -34.27 24.75
N HIS A 135 8.78 -35.20 25.73
CA HIS A 135 8.56 -34.95 27.14
C HIS A 135 7.10 -34.60 27.53
N GLY A 136 6.14 -35.33 26.96
CA GLY A 136 4.72 -35.22 27.33
C GLY A 136 4.02 -33.98 26.81
N VAL A 137 4.63 -33.27 25.87
CA VAL A 137 4.01 -32.10 25.24
C VAL A 137 2.99 -32.55 24.20
N SER A 138 1.71 -32.26 24.44
CA SER A 138 0.60 -32.59 23.54
C SER A 138 0.44 -31.63 22.36
N THR A 139 1.43 -30.77 22.11
CA THR A 139 1.34 -29.68 21.11
C THR A 139 1.33 -30.16 19.67
N VAL A 140 1.77 -31.36 19.38
CA VAL A 140 1.65 -31.96 18.04
C VAL A 140 0.19 -31.96 17.55
N SER A 141 -0.75 -32.06 18.50
CA SER A 141 -2.20 -32.04 18.25
C SER A 141 -2.76 -30.62 18.03
N TYR A 142 -2.08 -29.58 18.51
CA TYR A 142 -2.62 -28.22 18.54
C TYR A 142 -2.17 -27.31 17.40
N THR A 143 -1.28 -27.71 16.54
CA THR A 143 -0.86 -26.90 15.39
C THR A 143 -1.98 -26.64 14.40
N HIS A 144 -3.02 -27.46 14.38
CA HIS A 144 -4.21 -27.34 13.54
C HIS A 144 -5.49 -26.99 14.32
N LEU A 145 -5.47 -27.09 15.67
CA LEU A 145 -6.62 -26.81 16.54
C LEU A 145 -6.83 -25.34 16.89
N THR A 146 -6.01 -24.44 16.37
CA THR A 146 -6.19 -22.99 16.55
C THR A 146 -7.18 -22.37 15.59
N LEU A 147 -7.96 -23.16 14.88
CA LEU A 147 -9.16 -22.64 14.27
C LEU A 147 -10.09 -22.21 15.40
N PRO A 148 -10.53 -20.93 15.44
CA PRO A 148 -11.67 -20.60 16.25
C PRO A 148 -12.79 -21.49 15.75
N THR A 149 -13.15 -22.47 16.50
CA THR A 149 -14.46 -23.10 16.35
C THR A 149 -15.42 -21.96 16.64
N ASN A 150 -15.86 -21.27 15.64
CA ASN A 150 -17.12 -20.59 15.69
C ASN A 150 -18.11 -21.71 15.99
N GLY A 151 -18.37 -21.89 17.27
CA GLY A 151 -19.57 -22.58 17.69
C GLY A 151 -20.70 -21.78 17.08
N CYS A 152 -21.13 -22.19 15.90
CA CYS A 152 -22.44 -21.85 15.41
C CYS A 152 -23.42 -22.49 16.40
N VAL A 153 -23.91 -21.68 17.32
CA VAL A 153 -25.14 -21.92 18.00
C VAL A 153 -26.24 -21.35 17.16
#